data_c3932341caeff53115df6fe79e4aa44f
#
_entry.id   c3932341caeff53115df6fe79e4aa44f
#
_cell.length_a   1.000
_cell.length_b   1.000
_cell.length_c   1.000
_cell.angle_alpha   90.00
_cell.angle_beta   90.00
_cell.angle_gamma   90.00
#
_symmetry.space_group_name_H-M   'P 1'
#
loop_
_entity.id
_entity.type
_entity.pdbx_description
1 polymer ?
#
loop_
_entity_poly.entity_id
_entity_poly.type
_entity_poly.pdbx_seq_one_letter_code
_entity_poly.pdbx_strand_id
1 'polypeptide(L)'
;MNVHFVSNVDGTHIAETVKHLDPERTLFIVASKTFTTQETLTNAKSARSWLLGKPGFDQSAVAKHFVALSTNAKEVSAFGIDTANMFGFWDWVGGRYSLWSAIGLPIACIIGMDNFEELLAGGHDMDNHFRTAPLEKNLPVVLAMLGIWNQNFGPPETRAETHAILPYDQYMHRFPAYFQQGDMESNGKRVDRAGHMINDYATGPILWGEPGTNGQHAFYQLIHQGTRNVPCDFIAPIESHNKLGNHHEILLANFFAQTEALMRGKTVEEARAELEAQKVPKERLEELSVHKSFPGNRPTSSMVVQKITPRTLGSLIAMYEHKIFVQGIVWNIYSFDQWGVELGKQLASKIQPELDGAGNVTTHDASTNGLINLYKSRRK
;
A
#
# COMPACT_ATOMS: atom_id res chain seq x y z
N MET A 1 -25.11 -0.35 3.07
CA MET A 1 -24.23 -1.30 3.81
C MET A 1 -22.99 -0.53 4.24
N ASN A 2 -22.55 -0.67 5.48
CA ASN A 2 -21.28 -0.12 5.95
C ASN A 2 -20.28 -1.27 6.06
N VAL A 3 -19.03 -1.04 5.63
CA VAL A 3 -17.99 -2.07 5.67
C VAL A 3 -16.79 -1.54 6.46
N HIS A 4 -16.24 -2.40 7.27
CA HIS A 4 -15.07 -2.14 8.10
C HIS A 4 -14.01 -3.21 7.83
N PHE A 5 -12.75 -2.80 7.70
CA PHE A 5 -11.63 -3.71 7.51
C PHE A 5 -10.79 -3.74 8.78
N VAL A 6 -10.64 -4.91 9.38
CA VAL A 6 -9.84 -5.12 10.60
C VAL A 6 -8.69 -6.06 10.28
N SER A 7 -7.46 -5.54 10.34
CA SER A 7 -6.25 -6.30 10.00
C SER A 7 -5.22 -6.32 11.13
N ASN A 8 -5.18 -5.29 11.98
CA ASN A 8 -4.22 -5.22 13.07
C ASN A 8 -4.66 -6.08 14.25
N VAL A 9 -3.70 -6.78 14.88
CA VAL A 9 -3.93 -7.57 16.10
C VAL A 9 -4.06 -6.70 17.37
N ASP A 10 -3.74 -5.39 17.26
CA ASP A 10 -4.08 -4.45 18.35
C ASP A 10 -5.58 -4.48 18.62
N GLY A 11 -5.94 -4.88 19.84
CA GLY A 11 -7.32 -5.02 20.29
C GLY A 11 -8.17 -3.76 20.12
N THR A 12 -7.53 -2.58 20.10
CA THR A 12 -8.21 -1.31 19.81
C THR A 12 -8.91 -1.33 18.45
N HIS A 13 -8.27 -1.94 17.43
CA HIS A 13 -8.83 -1.96 16.07
C HIS A 13 -10.18 -2.68 16.02
N ILE A 14 -10.27 -3.90 16.57
CA ILE A 14 -11.53 -4.63 16.59
C ILE A 14 -12.53 -4.02 17.59
N ALA A 15 -12.07 -3.60 18.77
CA ALA A 15 -12.95 -3.06 19.81
C ALA A 15 -13.67 -1.78 19.35
N GLU A 16 -12.93 -0.81 18.79
CA GLU A 16 -13.55 0.43 18.27
C GLU A 16 -14.42 0.17 17.04
N THR A 17 -14.07 -0.83 16.22
CA THR A 17 -14.88 -1.20 15.06
C THR A 17 -16.25 -1.75 15.47
N VAL A 18 -16.30 -2.68 16.43
CA VAL A 18 -17.58 -3.33 16.82
C VAL A 18 -18.40 -2.51 17.81
N LYS A 19 -17.82 -1.47 18.40
CA LYS A 19 -18.41 -0.67 19.48
C LYS A 19 -19.81 -0.13 19.20
N HIS A 20 -20.06 0.22 17.94
CA HIS A 20 -21.31 0.83 17.48
C HIS A 20 -22.10 -0.07 16.52
N LEU A 21 -21.68 -1.33 16.36
CA LEU A 21 -22.37 -2.28 15.51
C LEU A 21 -23.46 -3.05 16.27
N ASP A 22 -24.50 -3.42 15.55
CA ASP A 22 -25.55 -4.33 16.05
C ASP A 22 -25.19 -5.78 15.67
N PRO A 23 -25.00 -6.68 16.64
CA PRO A 23 -24.69 -8.09 16.38
C PRO A 23 -25.69 -8.78 15.43
N GLU A 24 -26.99 -8.45 15.52
CA GLU A 24 -28.02 -9.05 14.67
C GLU A 24 -27.90 -8.68 13.19
N ARG A 25 -27.18 -7.57 12.90
CA ARG A 25 -27.05 -6.98 11.56
C ARG A 25 -25.62 -7.00 11.04
N THR A 26 -24.72 -7.67 11.75
CA THR A 26 -23.29 -7.72 11.41
C THR A 26 -22.93 -9.07 10.81
N LEU A 27 -22.27 -9.03 9.64
CA LEU A 27 -21.65 -10.18 9.00
C LEU A 27 -20.13 -10.03 9.07
N PHE A 28 -19.44 -11.09 9.47
CA PHE A 28 -17.99 -11.15 9.49
C PHE A 28 -17.46 -11.98 8.33
N ILE A 29 -16.54 -11.42 7.56
CA ILE A 29 -15.84 -12.13 6.48
C ILE A 29 -14.40 -12.38 6.96
N VAL A 30 -14.06 -13.64 7.21
CA VAL A 30 -12.75 -14.07 7.69
C VAL A 30 -11.90 -14.45 6.49
N ALA A 31 -10.97 -13.56 6.09
CA ALA A 31 -10.10 -13.76 4.95
C ALA A 31 -8.72 -14.30 5.40
N SER A 32 -8.51 -15.60 5.26
CA SER A 32 -7.23 -16.25 5.58
C SER A 32 -7.06 -17.52 4.74
N LYS A 33 -6.07 -17.54 3.84
CA LYS A 33 -5.83 -18.64 2.90
C LYS A 33 -5.77 -20.01 3.62
N THR A 34 -4.92 -20.12 4.62
CA THR A 34 -4.71 -21.35 5.40
C THR A 34 -5.64 -21.46 6.63
N PHE A 35 -6.35 -20.40 6.95
CA PHE A 35 -7.13 -20.26 8.18
C PHE A 35 -6.30 -20.48 9.46
N THR A 36 -5.01 -20.07 9.40
CA THR A 36 -4.04 -20.21 10.51
C THR A 36 -3.30 -18.92 10.82
N THR A 37 -3.54 -17.83 10.04
CA THR A 37 -2.90 -16.54 10.27
C THR A 37 -3.25 -15.99 11.64
N GLN A 38 -2.27 -15.82 12.51
CA GLN A 38 -2.45 -15.48 13.93
C GLN A 38 -3.31 -14.24 14.14
N GLU A 39 -2.97 -13.15 13.44
CA GLU A 39 -3.66 -11.85 13.56
C GLU A 39 -5.13 -11.98 13.13
N THR A 40 -5.38 -12.63 12.00
CA THR A 40 -6.73 -12.83 11.47
C THR A 40 -7.59 -13.68 12.41
N LEU A 41 -7.03 -14.80 12.91
CA LEU A 41 -7.79 -15.67 13.81
C LEU A 41 -7.99 -15.06 15.19
N THR A 42 -7.05 -14.27 15.70
CA THR A 42 -7.23 -13.55 16.96
C THR A 42 -8.38 -12.56 16.86
N ASN A 43 -8.41 -11.76 15.79
CA ASN A 43 -9.51 -10.83 15.53
C ASN A 43 -10.84 -11.57 15.29
N ALA A 44 -10.82 -12.67 14.53
CA ALA A 44 -12.03 -13.48 14.29
C ALA A 44 -12.59 -14.10 15.58
N LYS A 45 -11.72 -14.58 16.49
CA LYS A 45 -12.14 -15.09 17.80
C LYS A 45 -12.74 -13.98 18.69
N SER A 46 -12.16 -12.77 18.66
CA SER A 46 -12.70 -11.61 19.37
C SER A 46 -14.06 -11.21 18.81
N ALA A 47 -14.21 -11.17 17.49
CA ALA A 47 -15.49 -10.91 16.83
C ALA A 47 -16.55 -11.96 17.18
N ARG A 48 -16.17 -13.26 17.21
CA ARG A 48 -17.04 -14.36 17.63
C ARG A 48 -17.48 -14.22 19.09
N SER A 49 -16.56 -13.89 19.98
CA SER A 49 -16.89 -13.67 21.39
C SER A 49 -17.85 -12.49 21.59
N TRP A 50 -17.63 -11.40 20.83
CA TRP A 50 -18.52 -10.24 20.83
C TRP A 50 -19.92 -10.61 20.32
N LEU A 51 -20.03 -11.38 19.22
CA LEU A 51 -21.30 -11.85 18.68
C LEU A 51 -22.05 -12.71 19.70
N LEU A 52 -21.37 -13.71 20.31
CA LEU A 52 -21.94 -14.65 21.26
C LEU A 52 -22.23 -14.01 22.64
N GLY A 53 -21.71 -12.81 22.89
CA GLY A 53 -22.07 -12.00 24.06
C GLY A 53 -23.49 -11.41 23.98
N LYS A 54 -24.12 -11.43 22.82
CA LYS A 54 -25.51 -10.96 22.65
C LYS A 54 -26.48 -11.98 23.30
N PRO A 55 -27.37 -11.56 24.21
CA PRO A 55 -28.39 -12.44 24.77
C PRO A 55 -29.24 -13.13 23.69
N GLY A 56 -29.40 -14.43 23.80
CA GLY A 56 -30.13 -15.24 22.82
C GLY A 56 -29.30 -15.77 21.65
N PHE A 57 -28.03 -15.41 21.56
CA PHE A 57 -27.11 -15.98 20.56
C PHE A 57 -26.33 -17.15 21.16
N ASP A 58 -26.25 -18.22 20.40
CA ASP A 58 -25.47 -19.43 20.71
C ASP A 58 -24.51 -19.77 19.55
N GLN A 59 -23.85 -20.92 19.62
CA GLN A 59 -22.90 -21.35 18.58
C GLN A 59 -23.53 -21.42 17.17
N SER A 60 -24.83 -21.60 17.04
CA SER A 60 -25.51 -21.62 15.74
C SER A 60 -25.54 -20.26 15.07
N ALA A 61 -25.38 -19.17 15.83
CA ALA A 61 -25.27 -17.82 15.27
C ALA A 61 -23.98 -17.65 14.43
N VAL A 62 -22.89 -18.37 14.76
CA VAL A 62 -21.64 -18.32 14.00
C VAL A 62 -21.87 -18.74 12.54
N ALA A 63 -22.61 -19.81 12.30
CA ALA A 63 -22.93 -20.29 10.95
C ALA A 63 -23.73 -19.28 10.10
N LYS A 64 -24.44 -18.34 10.75
CA LYS A 64 -25.26 -17.32 10.08
C LYS A 64 -24.55 -15.97 9.91
N HIS A 65 -23.60 -15.68 10.80
CA HIS A 65 -22.92 -14.36 10.86
C HIS A 65 -21.46 -14.39 10.42
N PHE A 66 -20.93 -15.56 10.04
CA PHE A 66 -19.55 -15.66 9.56
C PHE A 66 -19.47 -16.33 8.19
N VAL A 67 -18.61 -15.77 7.36
CA VAL A 67 -18.23 -16.26 6.04
C VAL A 67 -16.72 -16.41 6.00
N ALA A 68 -16.21 -17.44 5.36
CA ALA A 68 -14.78 -17.67 5.21
C ALA A 68 -14.32 -17.52 3.77
N LEU A 69 -13.20 -16.83 3.59
CA LEU A 69 -12.43 -16.81 2.35
C LEU A 69 -11.14 -17.61 2.62
N SER A 70 -11.13 -18.87 2.24
CA SER A 70 -10.08 -19.81 2.64
C SER A 70 -9.97 -21.01 1.71
N THR A 71 -8.85 -21.72 1.78
CA THR A 71 -8.65 -23.03 1.14
C THR A 71 -8.74 -24.19 2.14
N ASN A 72 -8.94 -23.91 3.45
CA ASN A 72 -8.88 -24.89 4.53
C ASN A 72 -10.24 -25.14 5.18
N ALA A 73 -11.06 -25.99 4.55
CA ALA A 73 -12.40 -26.32 5.02
C ALA A 73 -12.42 -26.93 6.43
N LYS A 74 -11.38 -27.69 6.82
CA LYS A 74 -11.27 -28.31 8.14
C LYS A 74 -11.22 -27.27 9.25
N GLU A 75 -10.33 -26.29 9.15
CA GLU A 75 -10.17 -25.25 10.16
C GLU A 75 -11.36 -24.26 10.15
N VAL A 76 -11.94 -24.00 8.99
CA VAL A 76 -13.16 -23.19 8.83
C VAL A 76 -14.33 -23.85 9.57
N SER A 77 -14.56 -25.15 9.37
CA SER A 77 -15.58 -25.92 10.09
C SER A 77 -15.32 -25.98 11.59
N ALA A 78 -14.06 -26.19 12.01
CA ALA A 78 -13.68 -26.22 13.43
C ALA A 78 -13.93 -24.87 14.13
N PHE A 79 -13.84 -23.76 13.42
CA PHE A 79 -14.21 -22.44 13.94
C PHE A 79 -15.71 -22.27 14.18
N GLY A 80 -16.54 -23.06 13.50
CA GLY A 80 -18.00 -23.01 13.56
C GLY A 80 -18.67 -22.33 12.36
N ILE A 81 -17.92 -22.01 11.32
CA ILE A 81 -18.45 -21.48 10.06
C ILE A 81 -18.98 -22.66 9.23
N ASP A 82 -20.19 -22.52 8.70
CA ASP A 82 -20.71 -23.49 7.74
C ASP A 82 -19.87 -23.46 6.46
N THR A 83 -19.36 -24.58 6.01
CA THR A 83 -18.57 -24.70 4.78
C THR A 83 -19.35 -24.34 3.52
N ALA A 84 -20.68 -24.31 3.56
CA ALA A 84 -21.50 -23.72 2.50
C ALA A 84 -21.30 -22.19 2.36
N ASN A 85 -20.85 -21.53 3.43
CA ASN A 85 -20.49 -20.12 3.46
C ASN A 85 -18.97 -19.91 3.33
N MET A 86 -18.25 -20.87 2.77
CA MET A 86 -16.83 -20.78 2.49
C MET A 86 -16.60 -20.58 1.00
N PHE A 87 -15.88 -19.52 0.65
CA PHE A 87 -15.47 -19.23 -0.72
C PHE A 87 -13.99 -19.57 -0.89
N GLY A 88 -13.72 -20.56 -1.72
CA GLY A 88 -12.39 -21.04 -2.03
C GLY A 88 -11.68 -20.23 -3.11
N PHE A 89 -10.38 -20.33 -3.15
CA PHE A 89 -9.53 -19.82 -4.23
C PHE A 89 -8.30 -20.72 -4.35
N TRP A 90 -7.50 -20.48 -5.40
CA TRP A 90 -6.39 -21.36 -5.74
C TRP A 90 -5.19 -21.14 -4.82
N ASP A 91 -4.42 -22.19 -4.57
CA ASP A 91 -3.24 -22.15 -3.69
C ASP A 91 -2.09 -21.31 -4.24
N TRP A 92 -2.03 -21.11 -5.57
CA TRP A 92 -1.08 -20.23 -6.23
C TRP A 92 -1.40 -18.73 -6.10
N VAL A 93 -2.59 -18.37 -5.58
CA VAL A 93 -2.95 -16.98 -5.35
C VAL A 93 -2.16 -16.43 -4.16
N GLY A 94 -1.29 -15.46 -4.39
CA GLY A 94 -0.54 -14.75 -3.36
C GLY A 94 -1.40 -13.70 -2.65
N GLY A 95 -1.20 -13.49 -1.33
CA GLY A 95 -2.01 -12.58 -0.52
C GLY A 95 -2.10 -11.16 -1.08
N ARG A 96 -0.98 -10.54 -1.43
CA ARG A 96 -0.90 -9.18 -1.98
C ARG A 96 -1.40 -9.03 -3.41
N TYR A 97 -1.68 -10.15 -4.09
CA TYR A 97 -2.26 -10.21 -5.44
C TYR A 97 -3.64 -10.87 -5.45
N SER A 98 -4.28 -11.01 -4.29
CA SER A 98 -5.50 -11.82 -4.13
C SER A 98 -6.79 -11.08 -4.43
N LEU A 99 -6.78 -9.78 -4.61
CA LEU A 99 -7.93 -8.92 -4.93
C LEU A 99 -8.84 -9.52 -6.04
N TRP A 100 -8.23 -10.12 -7.05
CA TRP A 100 -8.89 -10.71 -8.24
C TRP A 100 -9.59 -12.05 -7.96
N SER A 101 -9.34 -12.65 -6.79
CA SER A 101 -9.90 -13.93 -6.37
C SER A 101 -11.15 -13.75 -5.48
N ALA A 102 -11.61 -14.82 -4.84
CA ALA A 102 -12.67 -14.77 -3.83
C ALA A 102 -12.37 -13.79 -2.67
N ILE A 103 -11.10 -13.41 -2.44
CA ILE A 103 -10.72 -12.37 -1.48
C ILE A 103 -11.36 -11.02 -1.82
N GLY A 104 -11.74 -10.78 -3.07
CA GLY A 104 -12.51 -9.61 -3.49
C GLY A 104 -13.97 -9.57 -3.04
N LEU A 105 -14.51 -10.62 -2.40
CA LEU A 105 -15.90 -10.67 -1.96
C LEU A 105 -16.37 -9.44 -1.15
N PRO A 106 -15.59 -8.90 -0.19
CA PRO A 106 -15.98 -7.68 0.52
C PRO A 106 -16.17 -6.49 -0.42
N ILE A 107 -15.34 -6.39 -1.46
CA ILE A 107 -15.44 -5.34 -2.47
C ILE A 107 -16.75 -5.50 -3.25
N ALA A 108 -17.02 -6.71 -3.76
CA ALA A 108 -18.26 -7.02 -4.48
C ALA A 108 -19.51 -6.72 -3.62
N CYS A 109 -19.46 -7.00 -2.32
CA CYS A 109 -20.54 -6.67 -1.39
C CYS A 109 -20.80 -5.16 -1.25
N ILE A 110 -19.74 -4.33 -1.34
CA ILE A 110 -19.84 -2.89 -1.16
C ILE A 110 -20.30 -2.20 -2.44
N ILE A 111 -19.63 -2.49 -3.55
CA ILE A 111 -19.82 -1.77 -4.82
C ILE A 111 -20.86 -2.42 -5.73
N GLY A 112 -21.33 -3.62 -5.39
CA GLY A 112 -22.19 -4.47 -6.20
C GLY A 112 -21.40 -5.32 -7.20
N MET A 113 -22.00 -6.44 -7.62
CA MET A 113 -21.30 -7.39 -8.50
C MET A 113 -20.95 -6.81 -9.86
N ASP A 114 -21.87 -6.06 -10.47
CA ASP A 114 -21.64 -5.42 -11.78
C ASP A 114 -20.39 -4.50 -11.75
N ASN A 115 -20.23 -3.71 -10.69
CA ASN A 115 -19.06 -2.85 -10.52
C ASN A 115 -17.79 -3.67 -10.21
N PHE A 116 -17.93 -4.79 -9.53
CA PHE A 116 -16.80 -5.69 -9.29
C PHE A 116 -16.36 -6.38 -10.59
N GLU A 117 -17.29 -6.78 -11.44
CA GLU A 117 -17.00 -7.31 -12.78
C GLU A 117 -16.30 -6.26 -13.66
N GLU A 118 -16.71 -4.99 -13.57
CA GLU A 118 -16.00 -3.89 -14.25
C GLU A 118 -14.56 -3.71 -13.71
N LEU A 119 -14.33 -3.89 -12.40
CA LEU A 119 -12.99 -3.88 -11.83
C LEU A 119 -12.12 -5.01 -12.43
N LEU A 120 -12.68 -6.23 -12.51
CA LEU A 120 -12.01 -7.39 -13.12
C LEU A 120 -11.75 -7.15 -14.60
N ALA A 121 -12.71 -6.58 -15.33
CA ALA A 121 -12.58 -6.24 -16.75
C ALA A 121 -11.46 -5.21 -16.98
N GLY A 122 -11.30 -4.24 -16.07
CA GLY A 122 -10.18 -3.29 -16.10
C GLY A 122 -8.83 -3.97 -15.96
N GLY A 123 -8.71 -4.93 -15.03
CA GLY A 123 -7.51 -5.77 -14.91
C GLY A 123 -7.23 -6.55 -16.21
N HIS A 124 -8.27 -7.17 -16.78
CA HIS A 124 -8.17 -7.90 -18.04
C HIS A 124 -7.73 -7.01 -19.23
N ASP A 125 -8.24 -5.78 -19.31
CA ASP A 125 -7.81 -4.82 -20.34
C ASP A 125 -6.30 -4.54 -20.24
N MET A 126 -5.79 -4.36 -19.04
CA MET A 126 -4.36 -4.14 -18.80
C MET A 126 -3.53 -5.40 -19.07
N ASP A 127 -4.03 -6.60 -18.75
CA ASP A 127 -3.40 -7.87 -19.12
C ASP A 127 -3.26 -8.02 -20.63
N ASN A 128 -4.30 -7.63 -21.37
CA ASN A 128 -4.26 -7.64 -22.84
C ASN A 128 -3.25 -6.63 -23.38
N HIS A 129 -3.26 -5.40 -22.83
CA HIS A 129 -2.26 -4.39 -23.17
C HIS A 129 -0.84 -4.89 -22.89
N PHE A 130 -0.60 -5.48 -21.72
CA PHE A 130 0.72 -6.00 -21.35
C PHE A 130 1.22 -7.10 -22.30
N ARG A 131 0.34 -7.99 -22.76
CA ARG A 131 0.68 -9.09 -23.66
C ARG A 131 0.88 -8.67 -25.11
N THR A 132 0.21 -7.60 -25.58
CA THR A 132 0.11 -7.30 -27.00
C THR A 132 0.81 -6.01 -27.42
N ALA A 133 0.98 -5.05 -26.50
CA ALA A 133 1.64 -3.79 -26.83
C ALA A 133 3.15 -3.99 -27.07
N PRO A 134 3.74 -3.33 -28.07
CA PRO A 134 5.20 -3.33 -28.24
C PRO A 134 5.87 -2.70 -27.02
N LEU A 135 7.09 -3.15 -26.67
CA LEU A 135 7.74 -2.84 -25.40
C LEU A 135 7.83 -1.33 -25.11
N GLU A 136 8.13 -0.53 -26.13
CA GLU A 136 8.25 0.94 -26.01
C GLU A 136 6.91 1.67 -25.81
N LYS A 137 5.80 0.99 -25.96
CA LYS A 137 4.42 1.49 -25.73
C LYS A 137 3.70 0.72 -24.64
N ASN A 138 4.35 -0.26 -24.06
CA ASN A 138 3.79 -1.10 -23.01
C ASN A 138 3.92 -0.37 -21.66
N LEU A 139 2.80 0.16 -21.15
CA LEU A 139 2.80 1.01 -19.94
C LEU A 139 3.49 0.38 -18.75
N PRO A 140 3.18 -0.87 -18.33
CA PRO A 140 3.89 -1.54 -17.24
C PRO A 140 5.39 -1.66 -17.49
N VAL A 141 5.81 -2.03 -18.71
CA VAL A 141 7.21 -2.18 -19.06
C VAL A 141 7.95 -0.84 -18.99
N VAL A 142 7.37 0.21 -19.57
CA VAL A 142 7.96 1.56 -19.54
C VAL A 142 8.12 2.04 -18.10
N LEU A 143 7.09 1.92 -17.26
CA LEU A 143 7.17 2.30 -15.85
C LEU A 143 8.20 1.47 -15.08
N ALA A 144 8.30 0.17 -15.35
CA ALA A 144 9.28 -0.70 -14.73
C ALA A 144 10.71 -0.27 -15.08
N MET A 145 10.97 0.00 -16.36
CA MET A 145 12.30 0.41 -16.84
C MET A 145 12.68 1.80 -16.34
N LEU A 146 11.74 2.75 -16.27
CA LEU A 146 11.98 4.06 -15.65
C LEU A 146 12.30 3.93 -14.16
N GLY A 147 11.60 3.06 -13.43
CA GLY A 147 11.91 2.78 -12.02
C GLY A 147 13.31 2.20 -11.83
N ILE A 148 13.69 1.19 -12.63
CA ILE A 148 15.03 0.59 -12.63
C ILE A 148 16.08 1.65 -12.98
N TRP A 149 15.82 2.47 -14.00
CA TRP A 149 16.72 3.56 -14.42
C TRP A 149 16.99 4.52 -13.28
N ASN A 150 15.94 5.06 -12.68
CA ASN A 150 16.06 6.03 -11.58
C ASN A 150 16.81 5.47 -10.36
N GLN A 151 16.69 4.17 -10.11
CA GLN A 151 17.26 3.52 -8.93
C GLN A 151 18.71 3.08 -9.15
N ASN A 152 19.07 2.65 -10.36
CA ASN A 152 20.34 1.95 -10.59
C ASN A 152 21.31 2.69 -11.51
N PHE A 153 20.84 3.66 -12.30
CA PHE A 153 21.66 4.34 -13.29
C PHE A 153 21.91 5.81 -12.93
N GLY A 154 22.97 6.36 -13.48
CA GLY A 154 23.45 7.71 -13.15
C GLY A 154 24.43 7.75 -11.96
N PRO A 155 24.92 8.93 -11.60
CA PRO A 155 25.80 9.13 -10.46
C PRO A 155 25.14 8.65 -9.15
N PRO A 156 25.87 8.04 -8.20
CA PRO A 156 25.31 7.50 -6.96
C PRO A 156 24.43 8.49 -6.19
N GLU A 157 24.79 9.76 -6.16
CA GLU A 157 24.07 10.84 -5.47
C GLU A 157 22.72 11.19 -6.10
N THR A 158 22.50 10.79 -7.35
CA THR A 158 21.23 11.01 -8.08
C THR A 158 20.33 9.79 -8.14
N ARG A 159 20.82 8.62 -7.68
CA ARG A 159 20.02 7.40 -7.65
C ARG A 159 18.91 7.49 -6.62
N ALA A 160 17.75 7.00 -7.00
CA ALA A 160 16.57 7.04 -6.14
C ALA A 160 16.53 5.81 -5.22
N GLU A 161 16.40 6.03 -3.93
CA GLU A 161 16.13 4.97 -2.94
C GLU A 161 14.62 4.77 -2.71
N THR A 162 13.82 5.77 -3.10
CA THR A 162 12.38 5.80 -2.85
C THR A 162 11.62 6.12 -4.13
N HIS A 163 10.32 5.81 -4.14
CA HIS A 163 9.41 6.13 -5.23
C HIS A 163 8.06 6.58 -4.63
N ALA A 164 7.58 7.76 -5.02
CA ALA A 164 6.33 8.29 -4.52
C ALA A 164 5.18 8.07 -5.52
N ILE A 165 4.02 7.63 -5.04
CA ILE A 165 2.76 7.58 -5.82
C ILE A 165 1.83 8.66 -5.26
N LEU A 166 1.45 9.62 -6.09
CA LEU A 166 0.76 10.84 -5.71
C LEU A 166 -0.57 10.98 -6.46
N PRO A 167 -1.65 10.30 -6.01
CA PRO A 167 -2.94 10.40 -6.65
C PRO A 167 -3.62 11.75 -6.32
N TYR A 168 -4.09 12.44 -7.33
CA TYR A 168 -4.91 13.65 -7.21
C TYR A 168 -6.39 13.29 -7.28
N ASP A 169 -6.78 12.36 -6.40
CA ASP A 169 -8.16 11.92 -6.18
C ASP A 169 -8.27 11.32 -4.77
N GLN A 170 -9.23 11.79 -3.96
CA GLN A 170 -9.38 11.35 -2.57
C GLN A 170 -9.79 9.88 -2.46
N TYR A 171 -10.54 9.33 -3.42
CA TYR A 171 -10.89 7.90 -3.40
C TYR A 171 -9.66 6.98 -3.55
N MET A 172 -8.56 7.51 -4.09
CA MET A 172 -7.30 6.78 -4.23
C MET A 172 -6.36 6.92 -3.03
N HIS A 173 -6.80 7.46 -1.88
CA HIS A 173 -5.92 7.70 -0.71
C HIS A 173 -5.20 6.44 -0.21
N ARG A 174 -5.77 5.26 -0.40
CA ARG A 174 -5.13 3.98 -0.04
C ARG A 174 -4.30 3.35 -1.16
N PHE A 175 -4.31 3.90 -2.36
CA PHE A 175 -3.59 3.34 -3.50
C PHE A 175 -2.07 3.25 -3.28
N PRO A 176 -1.38 4.31 -2.77
CA PRO A 176 0.03 4.20 -2.42
C PRO A 176 0.29 3.13 -1.35
N ALA A 177 -0.52 3.08 -0.29
CA ALA A 177 -0.38 2.11 0.79
C ALA A 177 -0.63 0.66 0.33
N TYR A 178 -1.51 0.44 -0.64
CA TYR A 178 -1.73 -0.87 -1.26
C TYR A 178 -0.44 -1.35 -1.94
N PHE A 179 0.22 -0.48 -2.70
CA PHE A 179 1.44 -0.82 -3.41
C PHE A 179 2.70 -0.79 -2.53
N GLN A 180 2.66 -0.24 -1.31
CA GLN A 180 3.73 -0.48 -0.33
C GLN A 180 3.94 -1.98 -0.14
N GLN A 181 2.89 -2.73 0.14
CA GLN A 181 2.99 -4.18 0.24
C GLN A 181 3.26 -4.80 -1.14
N GLY A 182 2.52 -4.40 -2.17
CA GLY A 182 2.63 -4.96 -3.52
C GLY A 182 4.07 -4.94 -4.05
N ASP A 183 4.77 -3.81 -3.93
CA ASP A 183 6.13 -3.63 -4.45
C ASP A 183 7.21 -4.05 -3.44
N MET A 184 7.17 -3.51 -2.22
CA MET A 184 8.26 -3.68 -1.26
C MET A 184 8.38 -5.14 -0.78
N GLU A 185 7.26 -5.83 -0.55
CA GLU A 185 7.29 -7.26 -0.19
C GLU A 185 7.69 -8.14 -1.38
N SER A 186 7.33 -7.74 -2.62
CA SER A 186 7.70 -8.49 -3.82
C SER A 186 9.15 -8.28 -4.19
N ASN A 187 9.59 -7.05 -4.34
CA ASN A 187 10.88 -6.71 -4.94
C ASN A 187 11.97 -6.35 -3.93
N GLY A 188 11.64 -6.23 -2.64
CA GLY A 188 12.63 -6.04 -1.58
C GLY A 188 13.45 -7.32 -1.31
N LYS A 189 14.23 -7.74 -2.28
CA LYS A 189 15.04 -8.97 -2.24
C LYS A 189 16.52 -8.65 -2.45
N ARG A 190 17.39 -9.33 -1.71
CA ARG A 190 18.86 -9.16 -1.78
C ARG A 190 19.59 -10.35 -2.39
N VAL A 191 18.86 -11.35 -2.85
CA VAL A 191 19.41 -12.61 -3.42
C VAL A 191 18.74 -12.86 -4.75
N ASP A 192 19.49 -13.18 -5.79
CA ASP A 192 18.96 -13.52 -7.10
C ASP A 192 18.41 -14.97 -7.14
N ARG A 193 17.79 -15.35 -8.26
CA ARG A 193 17.22 -16.70 -8.44
C ARG A 193 18.25 -17.81 -8.45
N ALA A 194 19.53 -17.49 -8.67
CA ALA A 194 20.63 -18.46 -8.62
C ALA A 194 21.24 -18.59 -7.22
N GLY A 195 20.75 -17.81 -6.24
CA GLY A 195 21.24 -17.83 -4.87
C GLY A 195 22.43 -16.90 -4.60
N HIS A 196 22.77 -16.01 -5.55
CA HIS A 196 23.88 -15.07 -5.37
C HIS A 196 23.41 -13.81 -4.66
N MET A 197 24.25 -13.26 -3.79
CA MET A 197 24.02 -11.96 -3.16
C MET A 197 24.12 -10.85 -4.19
N ILE A 198 23.11 -9.98 -4.23
CA ILE A 198 23.08 -8.79 -5.09
C ILE A 198 23.87 -7.68 -4.39
N ASN A 199 24.99 -7.24 -5.02
CA ASN A 199 25.89 -6.23 -4.48
C ASN A 199 26.15 -5.06 -5.44
N ASP A 200 25.74 -5.17 -6.70
CA ASP A 200 26.07 -4.27 -7.80
C ASP A 200 24.87 -3.45 -8.32
N TYR A 201 23.66 -3.83 -7.90
CA TYR A 201 22.44 -3.06 -8.16
C TYR A 201 21.49 -3.09 -6.97
N ALA A 202 20.54 -2.15 -6.94
CA ALA A 202 19.50 -2.08 -5.92
C ALA A 202 18.18 -2.67 -6.44
N THR A 203 17.41 -3.29 -5.55
CA THR A 203 16.09 -3.86 -5.81
C THR A 203 15.06 -3.21 -4.92
N GLY A 204 13.81 -3.14 -5.36
CA GLY A 204 12.65 -2.72 -4.55
C GLY A 204 12.80 -1.33 -3.92
N PRO A 205 12.27 -0.25 -4.50
CA PRO A 205 12.31 1.07 -3.88
C PRO A 205 11.47 1.09 -2.60
N ILE A 206 11.77 2.01 -1.69
CA ILE A 206 10.85 2.36 -0.61
C ILE A 206 9.68 3.11 -1.25
N LEU A 207 8.52 2.48 -1.32
CA LEU A 207 7.34 3.04 -1.94
C LEU A 207 6.47 3.73 -0.90
N TRP A 208 5.99 4.95 -1.20
CA TRP A 208 5.17 5.76 -0.32
C TRP A 208 4.33 6.76 -1.12
N GLY A 209 3.47 7.52 -0.45
CA GLY A 209 2.71 8.59 -1.08
C GLY A 209 1.45 8.95 -0.33
N GLU A 210 0.89 10.07 -0.71
CA GLU A 210 -0.36 10.64 -0.20
C GLU A 210 -1.11 11.34 -1.33
N PRO A 211 -2.43 11.52 -1.21
CA PRO A 211 -3.17 12.31 -2.19
C PRO A 211 -2.69 13.76 -2.28
N GLY A 212 -2.59 14.30 -3.48
CA GLY A 212 -2.63 15.74 -3.69
C GLY A 212 -4.04 16.28 -3.34
N THR A 213 -4.17 17.46 -2.71
CA THR A 213 -3.10 18.43 -2.40
C THR A 213 -2.47 18.25 -1.01
N ASN A 214 -2.96 17.33 -0.18
CA ASN A 214 -2.48 17.13 1.20
C ASN A 214 -0.97 16.87 1.23
N GLY A 215 -0.46 16.02 0.36
CA GLY A 215 0.97 15.74 0.24
C GLY A 215 1.83 16.97 0.07
N GLN A 216 1.32 18.02 -0.62
CA GLN A 216 2.04 19.29 -0.81
C GLN A 216 2.40 19.98 0.51
N HIS A 217 1.56 19.82 1.53
CA HIS A 217 1.78 20.40 2.86
C HIS A 217 2.57 19.49 3.80
N ALA A 218 2.93 18.28 3.36
CA ALA A 218 3.62 17.31 4.18
C ALA A 218 5.09 17.10 3.77
N PHE A 219 5.37 16.87 2.49
CA PHE A 219 6.69 16.41 2.03
C PHE A 219 7.18 17.01 0.71
N TYR A 220 6.43 17.87 0.05
CA TYR A 220 6.85 18.44 -1.24
C TYR A 220 8.08 19.34 -1.12
N GLN A 221 8.32 19.94 0.06
CA GLN A 221 9.56 20.66 0.33
C GLN A 221 10.79 19.77 0.04
N LEU A 222 10.76 18.52 0.50
CA LEU A 222 11.84 17.55 0.24
C LEU A 222 11.92 17.19 -1.25
N ILE A 223 10.78 16.94 -1.89
CA ILE A 223 10.77 16.54 -3.30
C ILE A 223 11.35 17.65 -4.18
N HIS A 224 10.99 18.92 -3.93
CA HIS A 224 11.44 20.06 -4.72
C HIS A 224 12.89 20.46 -4.43
N GLN A 225 13.26 20.64 -3.16
CA GLN A 225 14.53 21.24 -2.75
C GLN A 225 15.42 20.34 -1.90
N GLY A 226 14.97 19.10 -1.61
CA GLY A 226 15.79 18.17 -0.86
C GLY A 226 17.00 17.67 -1.64
N THR A 227 17.97 17.14 -0.94
CA THR A 227 19.20 16.56 -1.51
C THR A 227 19.00 15.15 -2.10
N ARG A 228 17.80 14.58 -1.94
CA ARG A 228 17.46 13.25 -2.44
C ARG A 228 16.67 13.35 -3.74
N ASN A 229 16.91 12.40 -4.65
CA ASN A 229 16.08 12.22 -5.83
C ASN A 229 14.90 11.32 -5.49
N VAL A 230 13.67 11.79 -5.75
CA VAL A 230 12.43 11.06 -5.50
C VAL A 230 11.60 11.04 -6.78
N PRO A 231 11.68 9.97 -7.59
CA PRO A 231 10.76 9.77 -8.70
C PRO A 231 9.31 9.74 -8.20
N CYS A 232 8.43 10.42 -8.91
CA CYS A 232 7.03 10.55 -8.52
C CYS A 232 6.09 10.15 -9.65
N ASP A 233 5.12 9.30 -9.34
CA ASP A 233 3.99 9.01 -10.21
C ASP A 233 2.79 9.86 -9.79
N PHE A 234 2.40 10.79 -10.63
CA PHE A 234 1.24 11.65 -10.46
C PHE A 234 0.05 11.04 -11.21
N ILE A 235 -1.07 10.84 -10.55
CA ILE A 235 -2.28 10.24 -11.14
C ILE A 235 -3.46 11.18 -10.93
N ALA A 236 -4.16 11.59 -12.00
CA ALA A 236 -5.32 12.46 -11.90
C ALA A 236 -6.43 12.04 -12.86
N PRO A 237 -7.72 12.11 -12.46
CA PRO A 237 -8.85 12.00 -13.37
C PRO A 237 -9.18 13.36 -14.03
N ILE A 238 -9.63 13.32 -15.28
CA ILE A 238 -10.20 14.50 -15.98
C ILE A 238 -11.54 14.89 -15.36
N GLU A 239 -12.32 13.89 -14.94
CA GLU A 239 -13.65 14.09 -14.36
C GLU A 239 -13.70 13.64 -12.90
N SER A 240 -14.24 14.49 -12.02
CA SER A 240 -14.57 14.12 -10.65
C SER A 240 -15.92 13.43 -10.55
N HIS A 241 -16.08 12.51 -9.59
CA HIS A 241 -17.39 11.99 -9.18
C HIS A 241 -18.26 13.03 -8.48
N ASN A 242 -17.63 14.02 -7.86
CA ASN A 242 -18.30 15.02 -7.04
C ASN A 242 -18.06 16.42 -7.65
N LYS A 243 -19.03 16.92 -8.38
CA LYS A 243 -18.96 18.27 -8.95
C LYS A 243 -19.36 19.29 -7.87
N LEU A 244 -18.37 19.93 -7.26
CA LEU A 244 -18.54 20.90 -6.20
C LEU A 244 -17.78 22.19 -6.51
N GLY A 245 -18.48 23.21 -7.00
CA GLY A 245 -17.88 24.48 -7.41
C GLY A 245 -16.68 24.25 -8.34
N ASN A 246 -15.57 24.90 -8.06
CA ASN A 246 -14.31 24.80 -8.82
C ASN A 246 -13.22 23.93 -8.12
N HIS A 247 -13.64 23.03 -7.21
CA HIS A 247 -12.68 22.19 -6.47
C HIS A 247 -11.80 21.34 -7.39
N HIS A 248 -12.40 20.79 -8.45
CA HIS A 248 -11.67 19.90 -9.35
C HIS A 248 -10.68 20.65 -10.22
N GLU A 249 -11.05 21.82 -10.72
CA GLU A 249 -10.15 22.69 -11.50
C GLU A 249 -8.96 23.16 -10.65
N ILE A 250 -9.19 23.50 -9.37
CA ILE A 250 -8.11 23.83 -8.43
C ILE A 250 -7.19 22.63 -8.21
N LEU A 251 -7.74 21.43 -8.03
CA LEU A 251 -6.99 20.20 -7.86
C LEU A 251 -6.11 19.92 -9.08
N LEU A 252 -6.67 19.99 -10.29
CA LEU A 252 -5.95 19.77 -11.55
C LEU A 252 -4.90 20.84 -11.81
N ALA A 253 -5.20 22.12 -11.51
CA ALA A 253 -4.21 23.20 -11.60
C ALA A 253 -2.98 22.90 -10.74
N ASN A 254 -3.17 22.39 -9.52
CA ASN A 254 -2.07 21.94 -8.66
C ASN A 254 -1.33 20.74 -9.25
N PHE A 255 -2.04 19.74 -9.77
CA PHE A 255 -1.42 18.59 -10.44
C PHE A 255 -0.48 19.04 -11.55
N PHE A 256 -0.92 19.90 -12.46
CA PHE A 256 -0.10 20.41 -13.57
C PHE A 256 1.05 21.31 -13.09
N ALA A 257 0.78 22.21 -12.14
CA ALA A 257 1.79 23.10 -11.62
C ALA A 257 2.94 22.37 -10.90
N GLN A 258 2.63 21.30 -10.15
CA GLN A 258 3.65 20.55 -9.43
C GLN A 258 4.55 19.76 -10.39
N THR A 259 3.99 19.12 -11.39
CA THR A 259 4.78 18.39 -12.40
C THR A 259 5.65 19.33 -13.24
N GLU A 260 5.14 20.50 -13.62
CA GLU A 260 5.92 21.56 -14.31
C GLU A 260 7.06 22.07 -13.42
N ALA A 261 6.77 22.39 -12.16
CA ALA A 261 7.77 22.91 -11.22
C ALA A 261 8.88 21.89 -10.93
N LEU A 262 8.56 20.61 -10.81
CA LEU A 262 9.54 19.53 -10.62
C LEU A 262 10.44 19.35 -11.85
N MET A 263 9.88 19.46 -13.04
CA MET A 263 10.61 19.35 -14.29
C MET A 263 11.51 20.57 -14.53
N ARG A 264 10.95 21.77 -14.46
CA ARG A 264 11.62 23.03 -14.84
C ARG A 264 12.53 23.57 -13.75
N GLY A 265 12.07 23.57 -12.50
CA GLY A 265 12.71 24.28 -11.41
C GLY A 265 12.59 25.81 -11.54
N LYS A 266 13.46 26.53 -10.79
CA LYS A 266 13.64 27.98 -10.82
C LYS A 266 15.09 28.30 -10.56
N THR A 267 15.73 29.04 -11.43
CA THR A 267 17.15 29.42 -11.27
C THR A 267 17.34 30.46 -10.17
N VAL A 268 18.57 30.63 -9.72
CA VAL A 268 18.95 31.69 -8.74
C VAL A 268 18.66 33.07 -9.31
N GLU A 269 18.90 33.26 -10.62
CA GLU A 269 18.66 34.53 -11.34
C GLU A 269 17.18 34.87 -11.41
N GLU A 270 16.32 33.86 -11.72
CA GLU A 270 14.85 34.00 -11.72
C GLU A 270 14.36 34.36 -10.32
N ALA A 271 14.86 33.64 -9.29
CA ALA A 271 14.50 33.91 -7.90
C ALA A 271 14.94 35.33 -7.46
N ARG A 272 16.13 35.78 -7.87
CA ARG A 272 16.61 37.12 -7.62
C ARG A 272 15.71 38.18 -8.25
N ALA A 273 15.40 38.04 -9.54
CA ALA A 273 14.54 38.99 -10.25
C ALA A 273 13.16 39.13 -9.58
N GLU A 274 12.58 38.01 -9.11
CA GLU A 274 11.31 38.02 -8.35
C GLU A 274 11.46 38.81 -7.02
N LEU A 275 12.57 38.58 -6.28
CA LEU A 275 12.82 39.25 -5.01
C LEU A 275 13.08 40.74 -5.18
N GLU A 276 13.75 41.15 -6.25
CA GLU A 276 13.96 42.55 -6.63
C GLU A 276 12.62 43.24 -6.96
N ALA A 277 11.74 42.56 -7.73
CA ALA A 277 10.42 43.06 -8.02
C ALA A 277 9.54 43.21 -6.75
N GLN A 278 9.76 42.36 -5.75
CA GLN A 278 9.14 42.43 -4.43
C GLN A 278 9.79 43.47 -3.50
N LYS A 279 10.82 44.19 -3.96
CA LYS A 279 11.58 45.22 -3.20
C LYS A 279 12.22 44.68 -1.93
N VAL A 280 12.71 43.45 -1.97
CA VAL A 280 13.49 42.88 -0.86
C VAL A 280 14.78 43.63 -0.68
N PRO A 281 15.22 43.96 0.57
CA PRO A 281 16.48 44.68 0.82
C PRO A 281 17.69 43.96 0.19
N LYS A 282 18.62 44.75 -0.37
CA LYS A 282 19.79 44.23 -1.12
C LYS A 282 20.63 43.26 -0.28
N GLU A 283 20.75 43.52 1.02
CA GLU A 283 21.53 42.73 1.98
C GLU A 283 21.02 41.29 2.11
N ARG A 284 19.74 41.04 1.76
CA ARG A 284 19.13 39.73 1.83
C ARG A 284 18.94 39.05 0.45
N LEU A 285 19.16 39.79 -0.65
CA LEU A 285 18.89 39.28 -2.00
C LEU A 285 19.73 38.04 -2.33
N GLU A 286 21.06 38.10 -2.03
CA GLU A 286 21.97 37.01 -2.36
C GLU A 286 21.56 35.71 -1.66
N GLU A 287 21.41 35.77 -0.34
CA GLU A 287 21.00 34.62 0.48
C GLU A 287 19.65 34.08 0.05
N LEU A 288 18.65 34.93 -0.04
CA LEU A 288 17.27 34.48 -0.35
C LEU A 288 17.12 33.97 -1.79
N SER A 289 17.92 34.49 -2.74
CA SER A 289 17.87 34.01 -4.12
C SER A 289 18.28 32.54 -4.21
N VAL A 290 19.30 32.13 -3.46
CA VAL A 290 19.73 30.73 -3.38
C VAL A 290 18.66 29.89 -2.69
N HIS A 291 18.13 30.34 -1.57
CA HIS A 291 17.07 29.60 -0.84
C HIS A 291 15.74 29.46 -1.61
N LYS A 292 15.45 30.39 -2.49
CA LYS A 292 14.22 30.39 -3.32
C LYS A 292 14.43 29.82 -4.73
N SER A 293 15.60 29.29 -5.03
CA SER A 293 15.83 28.52 -6.25
C SER A 293 15.36 27.07 -6.11
N PHE A 294 15.03 26.45 -7.22
CA PHE A 294 14.57 25.06 -7.30
C PHE A 294 15.40 24.35 -8.37
N PRO A 295 16.05 23.23 -8.06
CA PRO A 295 16.95 22.58 -9.00
C PRO A 295 16.26 22.09 -10.28
N GLY A 296 14.97 21.76 -10.22
CA GLY A 296 14.29 21.12 -11.34
C GLY A 296 14.87 19.74 -11.67
N ASN A 297 14.61 19.26 -12.88
CA ASN A 297 15.07 17.95 -13.37
C ASN A 297 14.75 16.78 -12.39
N ARG A 298 13.61 16.87 -11.72
CA ARG A 298 13.09 15.84 -10.82
C ARG A 298 12.19 14.90 -11.62
N PRO A 299 12.47 13.59 -11.65
CA PRO A 299 11.74 12.67 -12.51
C PRO A 299 10.28 12.49 -12.05
N THR A 300 9.36 12.67 -13.00
CA THR A 300 7.92 12.44 -12.78
C THR A 300 7.30 11.65 -13.91
N SER A 301 6.32 10.80 -13.58
CA SER A 301 5.39 10.19 -14.54
C SER A 301 4.00 10.79 -14.30
N SER A 302 3.38 11.36 -15.33
CA SER A 302 2.03 11.91 -15.23
C SER A 302 1.03 10.99 -15.93
N MET A 303 0.08 10.47 -15.17
CA MET A 303 -0.98 9.59 -15.65
C MET A 303 -2.32 10.30 -15.53
N VAL A 304 -2.96 10.52 -16.68
CA VAL A 304 -4.27 11.16 -16.72
C VAL A 304 -5.28 10.13 -17.25
N VAL A 305 -6.35 9.91 -16.50
CA VAL A 305 -7.44 9.01 -16.85
C VAL A 305 -8.75 9.79 -16.97
N GLN A 306 -9.73 9.27 -17.72
CA GLN A 306 -10.98 10.00 -17.88
C GLN A 306 -11.71 10.18 -16.54
N LYS A 307 -11.84 9.09 -15.76
CA LYS A 307 -12.50 9.08 -14.46
C LYS A 307 -12.05 7.85 -13.67
N ILE A 308 -11.98 7.94 -12.35
CA ILE A 308 -11.70 6.78 -11.50
C ILE A 308 -12.98 5.94 -11.35
N THR A 309 -13.21 5.08 -12.32
CA THR A 309 -14.28 4.05 -12.28
C THR A 309 -13.71 2.73 -11.77
N PRO A 310 -14.53 1.73 -11.41
CA PRO A 310 -14.05 0.39 -11.09
C PRO A 310 -13.12 -0.17 -12.18
N ARG A 311 -13.50 -0.03 -13.46
CA ARG A 311 -12.70 -0.48 -14.60
C ARG A 311 -11.35 0.23 -14.67
N THR A 312 -11.34 1.56 -14.56
CA THR A 312 -10.09 2.34 -14.56
C THR A 312 -9.19 1.96 -13.38
N LEU A 313 -9.78 1.78 -12.19
CA LEU A 313 -9.03 1.36 -11.00
C LEU A 313 -8.44 -0.04 -11.19
N GLY A 314 -9.19 -0.97 -11.75
CA GLY A 314 -8.71 -2.31 -12.10
C GLY A 314 -7.51 -2.26 -13.05
N SER A 315 -7.59 -1.43 -14.11
CA SER A 315 -6.47 -1.25 -15.05
C SER A 315 -5.24 -0.65 -14.37
N LEU A 316 -5.40 0.33 -13.48
CA LEU A 316 -4.29 0.94 -12.74
C LEU A 316 -3.64 -0.06 -11.78
N ILE A 317 -4.43 -0.87 -11.07
CA ILE A 317 -3.90 -1.90 -10.17
C ILE A 317 -3.08 -2.93 -10.97
N ALA A 318 -3.65 -3.50 -12.03
CA ALA A 318 -2.95 -4.48 -12.86
C ALA A 318 -1.70 -3.89 -13.53
N MET A 319 -1.71 -2.60 -13.90
CA MET A 319 -0.55 -1.92 -14.46
C MET A 319 0.63 -1.92 -13.48
N TYR A 320 0.41 -1.62 -12.21
CA TYR A 320 1.46 -1.65 -11.21
C TYR A 320 1.87 -3.08 -10.84
N GLU A 321 0.94 -4.04 -10.82
CA GLU A 321 1.28 -5.46 -10.62
C GLU A 321 2.20 -5.98 -11.72
N HIS A 322 1.90 -5.68 -12.99
CA HIS A 322 2.79 -6.00 -14.12
C HIS A 322 4.12 -5.24 -14.07
N LYS A 323 4.13 -3.95 -13.66
CA LYS A 323 5.38 -3.20 -13.41
C LYS A 323 6.28 -3.94 -12.42
N ILE A 324 5.72 -4.37 -11.28
CA ILE A 324 6.43 -5.11 -10.24
C ILE A 324 6.98 -6.43 -10.78
N PHE A 325 6.17 -7.16 -11.56
CA PHE A 325 6.58 -8.40 -12.21
C PHE A 325 7.76 -8.17 -13.16
N VAL A 326 7.69 -7.17 -14.04
CA VAL A 326 8.77 -6.85 -14.99
C VAL A 326 10.06 -6.51 -14.26
N GLN A 327 9.99 -5.68 -13.23
CA GLN A 327 11.15 -5.34 -12.40
C GLN A 327 11.77 -6.58 -11.77
N GLY A 328 10.96 -7.46 -11.21
CA GLY A 328 11.45 -8.72 -10.61
C GLY A 328 12.12 -9.65 -11.62
N ILE A 329 11.64 -9.70 -12.87
CA ILE A 329 12.29 -10.45 -13.96
C ILE A 329 13.64 -9.83 -14.32
N VAL A 330 13.71 -8.51 -14.48
CA VAL A 330 14.95 -7.80 -14.85
C VAL A 330 15.98 -7.93 -13.73
N TRP A 331 15.58 -7.82 -12.47
CA TRP A 331 16.47 -8.02 -11.31
C TRP A 331 16.78 -9.50 -11.01
N ASN A 332 16.16 -10.42 -11.74
CA ASN A 332 16.34 -11.86 -11.55
C ASN A 332 16.04 -12.34 -10.12
N ILE A 333 14.93 -11.86 -9.52
CA ILE A 333 14.55 -12.17 -8.14
C ILE A 333 13.22 -12.92 -8.05
N TYR A 334 12.99 -13.58 -6.90
CA TYR A 334 11.71 -14.23 -6.60
C TYR A 334 10.72 -13.22 -6.00
N SER A 335 10.01 -12.47 -6.86
CA SER A 335 9.07 -11.42 -6.43
C SER A 335 7.85 -11.95 -5.68
N PHE A 336 7.44 -13.20 -5.88
CA PHE A 336 6.19 -13.72 -5.32
C PHE A 336 6.36 -14.49 -4.01
N ASP A 337 7.60 -14.54 -3.47
CA ASP A 337 7.93 -15.05 -2.15
C ASP A 337 8.14 -13.92 -1.14
N GLN A 338 8.08 -14.25 0.16
CA GLN A 338 8.20 -13.27 1.26
C GLN A 338 8.95 -13.85 2.49
N TRP A 339 10.07 -14.52 2.30
CA TRP A 339 10.86 -15.13 3.41
C TRP A 339 11.28 -14.11 4.48
N GLY A 340 11.43 -12.84 4.11
CA GLY A 340 11.83 -11.76 5.03
C GLY A 340 10.88 -11.53 6.21
N VAL A 341 9.62 -11.97 6.11
CA VAL A 341 8.63 -11.83 7.20
C VAL A 341 8.55 -13.07 8.11
N GLU A 342 9.26 -14.15 7.80
CA GLU A 342 9.12 -15.41 8.53
C GLU A 342 9.87 -15.39 9.86
N LEU A 343 11.08 -14.84 9.90
CA LEU A 343 11.92 -14.79 11.11
C LEU A 343 11.22 -14.05 12.27
N GLY A 344 10.61 -12.91 11.97
CA GLY A 344 9.85 -12.14 12.96
C GLY A 344 8.71 -12.95 13.58
N LYS A 345 7.96 -13.70 12.77
CA LYS A 345 6.88 -14.58 13.23
C LYS A 345 7.39 -15.72 14.10
N GLN A 346 8.52 -16.34 13.72
CA GLN A 346 9.14 -17.40 14.52
C GLN A 346 9.60 -16.88 15.89
N LEU A 347 10.18 -15.68 15.94
CA LEU A 347 10.59 -15.05 17.19
C LEU A 347 9.39 -14.66 18.05
N ALA A 348 8.34 -14.05 17.44
CA ALA A 348 7.11 -13.70 18.14
C ALA A 348 6.45 -14.94 18.81
N SER A 349 6.41 -16.07 18.11
CA SER A 349 5.86 -17.32 18.66
C SER A 349 6.66 -17.87 19.84
N LYS A 350 7.96 -17.57 19.95
CA LYS A 350 8.80 -17.92 21.10
C LYS A 350 8.61 -16.94 22.26
N ILE A 351 8.52 -15.64 21.95
CA ILE A 351 8.38 -14.57 22.94
C ILE A 351 7.00 -14.59 23.61
N GLN A 352 5.94 -14.88 22.87
CA GLN A 352 4.58 -14.81 23.38
C GLN A 352 4.37 -15.62 24.69
N PRO A 353 4.75 -16.90 24.83
CA PRO A 353 4.63 -17.63 26.10
C PRO A 353 5.55 -17.07 27.20
N GLU A 354 6.67 -16.45 26.86
CA GLU A 354 7.57 -15.83 27.84
C GLU A 354 6.98 -14.56 28.47
N LEU A 355 6.11 -13.86 27.74
CA LEU A 355 5.38 -12.72 28.31
C LEU A 355 4.43 -13.14 29.43
N ASP A 356 3.84 -14.32 29.35
CA ASP A 356 2.91 -14.85 30.37
C ASP A 356 3.61 -15.57 31.52
N GLY A 357 4.80 -16.12 31.28
CA GLY A 357 5.59 -16.89 32.24
C GLY A 357 6.03 -16.10 33.47
N ALA A 358 6.37 -16.82 34.54
CA ALA A 358 6.95 -16.22 35.75
C ALA A 358 8.48 -15.99 35.60
N GLY A 359 9.03 -15.00 36.33
CA GLY A 359 10.47 -14.71 36.35
C GLY A 359 10.99 -13.90 35.19
N ASN A 360 12.27 -13.58 35.22
CA ASN A 360 12.96 -12.80 34.20
C ASN A 360 13.34 -13.69 33.00
N VAL A 361 13.25 -13.12 31.83
CA VAL A 361 13.68 -13.73 30.55
C VAL A 361 15.13 -13.36 30.30
N THR A 362 15.94 -14.36 29.91
CA THR A 362 17.39 -14.24 29.63
C THR A 362 17.82 -14.97 28.35
N THR A 363 16.85 -15.43 27.57
CA THR A 363 17.04 -16.30 26.39
C THR A 363 17.30 -15.57 25.10
N HIS A 364 17.15 -14.23 25.10
CA HIS A 364 17.34 -13.35 23.95
C HIS A 364 18.56 -12.44 24.13
N ASP A 365 18.79 -11.54 23.18
CA ASP A 365 19.76 -10.47 23.31
C ASP A 365 19.39 -9.50 24.46
N ALA A 366 20.36 -8.68 24.89
CA ALA A 366 20.19 -7.79 26.05
C ALA A 366 19.03 -6.79 25.90
N SER A 367 18.83 -6.26 24.69
CA SER A 367 17.73 -5.31 24.41
C SER A 367 16.39 -5.99 24.52
N THR A 368 16.22 -7.14 23.85
CA THR A 368 14.96 -7.90 23.87
C THR A 368 14.61 -8.39 25.28
N ASN A 369 15.58 -8.96 26.02
CA ASN A 369 15.40 -9.35 27.41
C ASN A 369 14.97 -8.17 28.28
N GLY A 370 15.64 -7.01 28.11
CA GLY A 370 15.32 -5.80 28.85
C GLY A 370 13.88 -5.33 28.62
N LEU A 371 13.41 -5.32 27.39
CA LEU A 371 12.06 -4.89 27.01
C LEU A 371 10.99 -5.88 27.52
N ILE A 372 11.21 -7.19 27.37
CA ILE A 372 10.29 -8.22 27.89
C ILE A 372 10.17 -8.09 29.41
N ASN A 373 11.29 -8.00 30.12
CA ASN A 373 11.30 -7.92 31.59
C ASN A 373 10.69 -6.60 32.09
N LEU A 374 10.89 -5.49 31.38
CA LEU A 374 10.22 -4.22 31.67
C LEU A 374 8.70 -4.36 31.54
N TYR A 375 8.20 -4.95 30.44
CA TYR A 375 6.78 -5.21 30.28
C TYR A 375 6.23 -6.08 31.42
N LYS A 376 6.89 -7.21 31.73
CA LYS A 376 6.49 -8.14 32.78
C LYS A 376 6.45 -7.47 34.16
N SER A 377 7.37 -6.57 34.44
CA SER A 377 7.43 -5.85 35.73
C SER A 377 6.34 -4.78 35.89
N ARG A 378 5.76 -4.29 34.79
CA ARG A 378 4.79 -3.19 34.81
C ARG A 378 3.37 -3.57 34.39
N ARG A 379 3.18 -4.75 33.79
CA ARG A 379 1.82 -5.23 33.45
C ARG A 379 1.02 -5.44 34.76
N LYS A 380 -0.23 -5.00 34.75
CA LYS A 380 -1.17 -5.16 35.86
C LYS A 380 -1.90 -6.49 35.71
#